data_1b92108d59b9bd1f84a52d8f7885a235
#
_entry.id   1b92108d59b9bd1f84a52d8f7885a235
#
_cell.length_a   1.000
_cell.length_b   1.000
_cell.length_c   1.000
_cell.angle_alpha   90.00
_cell.angle_beta   90.00
_cell.angle_gamma   90.00
#
_symmetry.space_group_name_H-M   'P 1'
#
loop_
_entity.id
_entity.type
_entity.pdbx_description
1 polymer ?
#
loop_
_entity_poly.entity_id
_entity_poly.type
_entity_poly.pdbx_seq_one_letter_code
_entity_poly.pdbx_strand_id
1 'polypeptide(L)'
;MHMSWTQQHLSRRRALTAATGMVAGALLPHGAAHAAASTYTNPVIWQDFADIDVIRVGDTYYASASTMHYSPGAPVLRSYDLVHWEIAGHSVPVLDFGAKYDLNGSRGYVRGIWASSLAYRPSNRTFYWLGQIDFTRTYVYTATAVEGPWNRLTTIGTPYYDAGLLVDTDDSLYVAYGNTTISVAQLSPDGRNQVRTQQVFTTPSSVGTLEGSRFYKINGQYYIFLTRPANGQYVLKSSSGPFGPYTMRQVLLDLRGPIPGGGVPHQGGLVQTQSGAWYYLAFVDAYPGGRVPALAPVTWTSDGWPVVQLVDGAWGTSYPSPAVPSPPRQVTPMTGVDTFDGTTLKPNWEWNHNPDNAKWSVGNGLTLRTATVTNDLYWARNTLTRRIQGPTSTATVQLDHSAMRDGDRAGLALLRDSSAWIGVTRDGGVTRVVMVTGLTMDTNWNTTGTGYEVASAPVPGGPVWLRATADIRPGAPRPGTFSYSTDGTTFTRLGPAFSMGNDWRFFMGYRFALFNHATQALGGAVRVTRFELSTP
;
A
#
# COMPACT_ATOMS: atom_id res chain seq x y z
N MET A 1 62.53 39.18 -9.92
CA MET A 1 62.77 39.78 -11.26
C MET A 1 61.44 40.26 -11.75
N HIS A 2 61.27 41.48 -11.60
CA HIS A 2 61.06 42.59 -12.58
C HIS A 2 59.71 42.49 -13.26
N MET A 3 58.82 43.33 -12.90
CA MET A 3 58.55 44.71 -13.41
C MET A 3 57.49 44.63 -14.51
N SER A 4 56.48 45.36 -14.62
CA SER A 4 56.02 46.70 -14.12
C SER A 4 55.32 47.42 -15.27
N TRP A 5 54.27 48.19 -14.88
CA TRP A 5 53.91 49.49 -15.45
C TRP A 5 53.19 49.50 -16.83
N THR A 6 52.27 50.36 -17.18
CA THR A 6 51.77 51.68 -16.71
C THR A 6 50.49 51.98 -17.48
N GLN A 7 49.44 52.50 -16.93
CA GLN A 7 48.98 53.90 -16.81
C GLN A 7 48.92 54.77 -18.07
N GLN A 8 47.79 55.39 -18.21
CA GLN A 8 47.51 56.82 -18.46
C GLN A 8 46.69 57.07 -19.73
N HIS A 9 45.85 58.06 -19.97
CA HIS A 9 45.35 59.26 -19.23
C HIS A 9 44.18 59.86 -20.01
N LEU A 10 43.22 60.54 -19.32
CA LEU A 10 42.62 61.88 -19.54
C LEU A 10 42.13 62.25 -20.98
N SER A 11 41.02 62.93 -21.23
CA SER A 11 40.32 64.01 -20.53
C SER A 11 39.21 64.61 -21.39
N ARG A 12 38.33 65.34 -20.69
CA ARG A 12 37.64 66.61 -21.01
C ARG A 12 36.20 66.58 -21.56
N ARG A 13 35.33 66.89 -20.59
CA ARG A 13 34.34 67.99 -20.56
C ARG A 13 33.70 68.48 -21.86
N ARG A 14 32.37 68.44 -21.89
CA ARG A 14 31.55 69.65 -22.08
C ARG A 14 30.15 69.43 -21.47
N ALA A 15 29.80 70.38 -20.66
CA ALA A 15 28.46 70.56 -20.09
C ALA A 15 27.53 71.18 -21.12
N LEU A 16 26.27 70.82 -21.11
CA LEU A 16 25.15 71.70 -21.48
C LEU A 16 23.94 71.37 -20.65
N THR A 17 23.33 72.45 -20.20
CA THR A 17 22.29 72.63 -19.19
C THR A 17 20.90 72.31 -19.71
N ALA A 18 20.04 71.84 -18.79
CA ALA A 18 18.62 72.16 -18.57
C ALA A 18 17.56 71.49 -19.45
N ALA A 19 16.69 70.70 -18.79
CA ALA A 19 15.27 71.00 -18.67
C ALA A 19 14.64 70.02 -17.66
N THR A 20 14.12 70.62 -16.60
CA THR A 20 13.26 69.97 -15.60
C THR A 20 11.95 69.49 -16.21
N GLY A 21 11.70 68.20 -16.17
CA GLY A 21 10.40 67.60 -16.43
C GLY A 21 10.11 66.64 -15.28
N MET A 22 9.33 67.03 -14.28
CA MET A 22 8.79 66.09 -13.28
C MET A 22 7.78 65.18 -13.96
N VAL A 23 8.17 63.94 -14.15
CA VAL A 23 7.20 62.84 -14.40
C VAL A 23 6.99 62.16 -13.05
N ALA A 24 5.82 62.42 -12.44
CA ALA A 24 5.33 61.63 -11.32
C ALA A 24 5.11 60.19 -11.77
N GLY A 25 6.11 59.34 -11.56
CA GLY A 25 5.96 57.89 -11.71
C GLY A 25 5.03 57.35 -10.62
N ALA A 26 3.81 57.03 -10.99
CA ALA A 26 2.93 56.26 -10.11
C ALA A 26 3.60 54.90 -9.84
N LEU A 27 4.08 54.72 -8.62
CA LEU A 27 4.46 53.40 -8.09
C LEU A 27 3.17 52.57 -8.00
N LEU A 28 2.90 51.77 -9.01
CA LEU A 28 1.95 50.68 -8.90
C LEU A 28 2.49 49.72 -7.82
N PRO A 29 1.68 49.36 -6.82
CA PRO A 29 2.11 48.35 -5.87
C PRO A 29 2.33 47.07 -6.65
N HIS A 30 3.55 46.54 -6.59
CA HIS A 30 3.83 45.19 -7.02
C HIS A 30 2.98 44.29 -6.11
N GLY A 31 1.81 43.89 -6.59
CA GLY A 31 1.05 42.82 -5.98
C GLY A 31 1.98 41.62 -5.89
N ALA A 32 2.35 41.21 -4.68
CA ALA A 32 2.98 39.93 -4.48
C ALA A 32 2.08 38.90 -5.13
N ALA A 33 2.55 38.33 -6.24
CA ALA A 33 1.89 37.17 -6.81
C ALA A 33 1.93 36.09 -5.74
N HIS A 34 0.84 35.89 -5.04
CA HIS A 34 0.68 34.74 -4.17
C HIS A 34 0.85 33.52 -5.08
N ALA A 35 1.95 32.78 -4.89
CA ALA A 35 2.08 31.48 -5.51
C ALA A 35 0.80 30.71 -5.18
N ALA A 36 0.11 30.24 -6.21
CA ALA A 36 -1.09 29.43 -6.02
C ALA A 36 -0.72 28.28 -5.09
N ALA A 37 -1.49 28.11 -4.00
CA ALA A 37 -1.25 27.03 -3.06
C ALA A 37 -1.23 25.71 -3.84
N SER A 38 -0.19 24.92 -3.65
CA SER A 38 -0.10 23.60 -4.29
C SER A 38 -1.29 22.74 -3.86
N THR A 39 -1.78 21.91 -4.78
CA THR A 39 -2.89 20.98 -4.51
C THR A 39 -2.43 19.54 -4.69
N TYR A 40 -3.06 18.61 -3.98
CA TYR A 40 -2.92 17.18 -4.23
C TYR A 40 -4.20 16.60 -4.82
N THR A 41 -4.07 15.47 -5.49
CA THR A 41 -5.18 14.74 -6.12
C THR A 41 -5.41 13.41 -5.41
N ASN A 42 -6.67 13.05 -5.18
CA ASN A 42 -7.08 11.76 -4.67
C ASN A 42 -7.28 10.72 -5.79
N PRO A 43 -6.97 9.44 -5.55
CA PRO A 43 -6.37 8.91 -4.33
C PRO A 43 -4.90 9.35 -4.20
N VAL A 44 -4.43 9.56 -2.98
CA VAL A 44 -3.01 9.92 -2.74
C VAL A 44 -2.07 8.73 -2.97
N ILE A 45 -2.58 7.53 -2.88
CA ILE A 45 -1.87 6.30 -3.24
C ILE A 45 -2.77 5.48 -4.16
N TRP A 46 -2.38 5.31 -5.42
CA TRP A 46 -3.08 4.47 -6.38
C TRP A 46 -2.58 3.01 -6.33
N GLN A 47 -2.49 2.43 -5.14
CA GLN A 47 -2.18 1.02 -4.89
C GLN A 47 -3.05 0.49 -3.76
N ASP A 48 -3.18 -0.83 -3.69
CA ASP A 48 -3.97 -1.53 -2.68
C ASP A 48 -3.31 -1.48 -1.29
N PHE A 49 -3.83 -0.61 -0.41
CA PHE A 49 -3.45 -0.50 1.00
C PHE A 49 -4.72 -0.35 1.85
N ALA A 50 -5.33 -1.50 2.15
CA ALA A 50 -6.58 -1.58 2.89
C ALA A 50 -6.42 -1.32 4.39
N ASP A 51 -7.50 -0.91 5.03
CA ASP A 51 -7.64 -0.79 6.50
C ASP A 51 -6.55 0.10 7.12
N ILE A 52 -6.18 1.16 6.40
CA ILE A 52 -5.00 1.96 6.70
C ILE A 52 -5.09 2.62 8.08
N ASP A 53 -4.03 2.46 8.88
CA ASP A 53 -3.82 3.18 10.13
C ASP A 53 -2.63 4.12 9.99
N VAL A 54 -2.75 5.37 10.45
CA VAL A 54 -1.74 6.41 10.24
C VAL A 54 -1.35 7.08 11.55
N ILE A 55 -0.05 7.27 11.74
CA ILE A 55 0.53 7.99 12.89
C ILE A 55 1.56 9.00 12.44
N ARG A 56 1.87 9.98 13.29
CA ARG A 56 2.98 10.91 13.12
C ARG A 56 3.99 10.75 14.25
N VAL A 57 5.26 10.68 13.87
CA VAL A 57 6.39 10.68 14.82
C VAL A 57 7.38 11.78 14.39
N GLY A 58 7.47 12.85 15.15
CA GLY A 58 8.23 14.04 14.74
C GLY A 58 7.67 14.64 13.45
N ASP A 59 8.51 14.75 12.43
CA ASP A 59 8.16 15.30 11.11
C ASP A 59 7.86 14.23 10.07
N THR A 60 7.65 13.00 10.51
CA THR A 60 7.43 11.85 9.62
C THR A 60 6.08 11.20 9.91
N TYR A 61 5.36 10.87 8.84
CA TYR A 61 4.12 10.11 8.90
C TYR A 61 4.39 8.66 8.54
N TYR A 62 3.76 7.75 9.28
CA TYR A 62 3.83 6.32 9.05
C TYR A 62 2.43 5.76 8.96
N ALA A 63 2.23 4.79 8.07
CA ALA A 63 0.96 4.10 7.94
C ALA A 63 1.18 2.60 7.79
N SER A 64 0.23 1.80 8.29
CA SER A 64 0.20 0.35 8.11
C SER A 64 -1.08 -0.07 7.42
N ALA A 65 -1.06 -1.22 6.74
CA ALA A 65 -2.20 -1.72 5.99
C ALA A 65 -2.30 -3.25 6.07
N SER A 66 -3.51 -3.78 5.78
CA SER A 66 -3.77 -5.21 5.66
C SER A 66 -3.07 -5.80 4.45
N THR A 67 -2.66 -7.06 4.56
CA THR A 67 -2.03 -7.82 3.45
C THR A 67 -2.53 -9.25 3.34
N MET A 68 -3.39 -9.67 4.24
CA MET A 68 -3.92 -11.02 4.29
C MET A 68 -2.79 -12.07 4.30
N HIS A 69 -2.68 -12.87 3.24
CA HIS A 69 -1.73 -13.97 3.09
C HIS A 69 -0.39 -13.59 2.44
N TYR A 70 -0.20 -12.33 2.06
CA TYR A 70 1.08 -11.89 1.47
C TYR A 70 2.17 -11.76 2.53
N SER A 71 3.38 -12.21 2.21
CA SER A 71 4.55 -12.27 3.08
C SER A 71 5.78 -11.59 2.44
N PRO A 72 6.55 -10.73 3.16
CA PRO A 72 6.26 -10.24 4.50
C PRO A 72 4.96 -9.46 4.53
N GLY A 73 4.31 -9.38 5.70
CA GLY A 73 3.01 -8.77 5.84
C GLY A 73 3.00 -7.46 6.62
N ALA A 74 1.85 -6.79 6.62
CA ALA A 74 1.63 -5.51 7.28
C ALA A 74 2.71 -4.47 6.90
N PRO A 75 2.72 -3.97 5.64
CA PRO A 75 3.69 -2.97 5.21
C PRO A 75 3.59 -1.72 6.07
N VAL A 76 4.74 -1.12 6.35
CA VAL A 76 4.83 0.21 6.93
C VAL A 76 5.22 1.20 5.84
N LEU A 77 4.30 2.11 5.56
CA LEU A 77 4.50 3.22 4.65
C LEU A 77 5.12 4.39 5.40
N ARG A 78 5.89 5.22 4.69
CA ARG A 78 6.44 6.46 5.20
C ARG A 78 6.15 7.62 4.26
N SER A 79 5.80 8.77 4.83
CA SER A 79 5.61 10.04 4.12
C SER A 79 6.14 11.20 4.95
N TYR A 80 6.49 12.29 4.27
CA TYR A 80 6.84 13.55 4.91
C TYR A 80 5.78 14.64 4.69
N ASP A 81 4.76 14.35 3.86
CA ASP A 81 3.76 15.35 3.45
C ASP A 81 2.31 14.81 3.39
N LEU A 82 2.09 13.54 3.76
CA LEU A 82 0.81 12.82 3.66
C LEU A 82 0.34 12.51 2.22
N VAL A 83 1.04 13.00 1.22
CA VAL A 83 0.68 12.87 -0.21
C VAL A 83 1.59 11.87 -0.93
N HIS A 84 2.89 11.99 -0.70
CA HIS A 84 3.90 11.12 -1.33
C HIS A 84 4.36 10.06 -0.33
N TRP A 85 4.25 8.80 -0.71
CA TRP A 85 4.50 7.66 0.17
C TRP A 85 5.50 6.67 -0.43
N GLU A 86 6.28 6.04 0.43
CA GLU A 86 7.14 4.90 0.10
C GLU A 86 6.85 3.74 1.05
N ILE A 87 7.15 2.50 0.65
CA ILE A 87 7.15 1.35 1.57
C ILE A 87 8.50 1.32 2.28
N ALA A 88 8.50 1.53 3.59
CA ALA A 88 9.71 1.57 4.41
C ALA A 88 10.09 0.19 4.96
N GLY A 89 9.12 -0.68 5.24
CA GLY A 89 9.34 -2.01 5.81
C GLY A 89 8.05 -2.79 5.96
N HIS A 90 8.12 -3.87 6.74
CA HIS A 90 6.96 -4.71 7.06
C HIS A 90 7.00 -5.11 8.54
N SER A 91 5.88 -4.94 9.25
CA SER A 91 5.80 -5.23 10.68
C SER A 91 5.76 -6.72 10.99
N VAL A 92 5.35 -7.56 10.04
CA VAL A 92 5.28 -9.00 10.17
C VAL A 92 6.22 -9.65 9.15
N PRO A 93 7.46 -9.97 9.54
CA PRO A 93 8.48 -10.45 8.60
C PRO A 93 8.16 -11.79 7.94
N VAL A 94 7.46 -12.67 8.65
CA VAL A 94 7.07 -14.01 8.19
C VAL A 94 5.70 -14.35 8.76
N LEU A 95 4.85 -14.99 7.97
CA LEU A 95 3.54 -15.47 8.44
C LEU A 95 3.68 -16.84 9.12
N ASP A 96 4.30 -16.89 10.29
CA ASP A 96 4.51 -18.11 11.07
C ASP A 96 3.25 -18.51 11.88
N PHE A 97 2.11 -18.53 11.20
CA PHE A 97 0.78 -18.76 11.79
C PHE A 97 0.19 -20.12 11.40
N GLY A 98 0.98 -21.00 10.80
CA GLY A 98 0.59 -22.36 10.42
C GLY A 98 0.85 -22.72 8.96
N ALA A 99 0.78 -24.01 8.66
CA ALA A 99 1.19 -24.61 7.39
C ALA A 99 0.50 -24.03 6.13
N LYS A 100 -0.72 -23.50 6.28
CA LYS A 100 -1.45 -22.86 5.17
C LYS A 100 -0.75 -21.63 4.59
N TYR A 101 0.07 -20.94 5.40
CA TYR A 101 0.87 -19.80 4.94
C TYR A 101 2.15 -20.22 4.21
N ASP A 102 2.51 -21.51 4.27
CA ASP A 102 3.62 -22.11 3.53
C ASP A 102 3.16 -22.86 2.28
N LEU A 103 1.87 -22.81 1.94
CA LEU A 103 1.24 -23.65 0.89
C LEU A 103 1.53 -25.14 1.10
N ASN A 104 1.54 -25.58 2.36
CA ASN A 104 1.81 -26.95 2.74
C ASN A 104 0.52 -27.66 3.17
N GLY A 105 -0.06 -28.47 2.26
CA GLY A 105 -1.31 -29.20 2.47
C GLY A 105 -2.57 -28.34 2.58
N SER A 106 -2.43 -27.01 2.69
CA SER A 106 -3.53 -26.06 2.74
C SER A 106 -3.08 -24.69 2.28
N ARG A 107 -4.03 -23.76 2.03
CA ARG A 107 -3.77 -22.40 1.53
C ARG A 107 -4.38 -21.36 2.45
N GLY A 108 -3.69 -20.23 2.60
CA GLY A 108 -4.10 -19.12 3.45
C GLY A 108 -4.75 -17.95 2.69
N TYR A 109 -5.29 -18.16 1.49
CA TYR A 109 -5.94 -17.08 0.75
C TYR A 109 -7.01 -16.38 1.56
N VAL A 110 -6.99 -15.03 1.56
CA VAL A 110 -7.91 -14.18 2.32
C VAL A 110 -7.93 -14.57 3.81
N ARG A 111 -6.78 -14.93 4.35
CA ARG A 111 -6.51 -15.22 5.77
C ARG A 111 -5.27 -14.44 6.19
N GLY A 112 -4.98 -14.42 7.49
CA GLY A 112 -3.77 -13.81 8.03
C GLY A 112 -3.98 -12.38 8.50
N ILE A 113 -3.34 -11.39 7.87
CA ILE A 113 -3.25 -10.02 8.36
C ILE A 113 -4.40 -9.17 7.83
N TRP A 114 -5.41 -9.00 8.67
CA TRP A 114 -6.54 -8.09 8.48
C TRP A 114 -6.27 -6.72 9.08
N ALA A 115 -7.33 -5.93 9.30
CA ALA A 115 -7.21 -4.63 9.95
C ALA A 115 -6.41 -4.71 11.25
N SER A 116 -5.42 -3.85 11.35
CA SER A 116 -4.43 -3.84 12.42
C SER A 116 -4.10 -2.39 12.80
N SER A 117 -3.36 -2.21 13.88
CA SER A 117 -2.98 -0.90 14.38
C SER A 117 -1.46 -0.74 14.42
N LEU A 118 -1.01 0.46 14.07
CA LEU A 118 0.36 0.93 14.21
C LEU A 118 0.40 2.04 15.27
N ALA A 119 1.30 1.93 16.24
CA ALA A 119 1.51 2.96 17.26
C ALA A 119 3.00 3.19 17.50
N TYR A 120 3.34 4.37 18.02
CA TYR A 120 4.67 4.67 18.51
C TYR A 120 4.59 5.04 20.00
N ARG A 121 5.43 4.41 20.81
CA ARG A 121 5.52 4.67 22.24
C ARG A 121 6.73 5.56 22.52
N PRO A 122 6.55 6.85 22.87
CA PRO A 122 7.68 7.77 23.05
C PRO A 122 8.60 7.40 24.22
N SER A 123 8.06 6.85 25.30
CA SER A 123 8.83 6.51 26.51
C SER A 123 9.98 5.53 26.27
N ASN A 124 9.79 4.58 25.36
CA ASN A 124 10.79 3.58 24.99
C ASN A 124 11.25 3.67 23.53
N ARG A 125 10.78 4.69 22.77
CA ARG A 125 11.11 4.94 21.35
C ARG A 125 10.87 3.73 20.45
N THR A 126 9.75 3.04 20.65
CA THR A 126 9.46 1.77 19.97
C THR A 126 8.16 1.89 19.19
N PHE A 127 8.17 1.39 17.97
CA PHE A 127 6.96 1.15 17.18
C PHE A 127 6.33 -0.17 17.60
N TYR A 128 5.01 -0.17 17.66
CA TYR A 128 4.17 -1.33 17.96
C TYR A 128 3.23 -1.57 16.79
N TRP A 129 3.22 -2.77 16.27
CA TRP A 129 2.15 -3.27 15.42
C TRP A 129 1.33 -4.29 16.19
N LEU A 130 0.02 -4.17 16.13
CA LEU A 130 -0.92 -5.05 16.82
C LEU A 130 -2.02 -5.47 15.84
N GLY A 131 -2.22 -6.77 15.66
CA GLY A 131 -3.25 -7.29 14.77
C GLY A 131 -3.67 -8.71 15.12
N GLN A 132 -4.92 -9.01 14.88
CA GLN A 132 -5.43 -10.37 15.03
C GLN A 132 -5.11 -11.22 13.80
N ILE A 133 -4.89 -12.51 14.02
CA ILE A 133 -4.65 -13.50 12.98
C ILE A 133 -5.71 -14.59 13.09
N ASP A 134 -6.38 -14.88 11.97
CA ASP A 134 -7.37 -15.95 11.85
C ASP A 134 -8.52 -15.87 12.86
N PHE A 135 -8.82 -14.69 13.40
CA PHE A 135 -9.86 -14.46 14.41
C PHE A 135 -9.70 -15.29 15.69
N THR A 136 -8.47 -15.71 16.01
CA THR A 136 -8.19 -16.59 17.14
C THR A 136 -7.36 -15.93 18.24
N ARG A 137 -6.40 -15.09 17.86
CA ARG A 137 -5.43 -14.46 18.77
C ARG A 137 -4.97 -13.14 18.19
N THR A 138 -4.43 -12.28 19.06
CA THR A 138 -3.76 -11.04 18.68
C THR A 138 -2.26 -11.19 18.83
N TYR A 139 -1.54 -10.73 17.84
CA TYR A 139 -0.08 -10.72 17.81
C TYR A 139 0.42 -9.28 17.92
N VAL A 140 1.47 -9.09 18.71
CA VAL A 140 2.13 -7.81 18.88
C VAL A 140 3.58 -7.93 18.41
N TYR A 141 3.95 -7.09 17.47
CA TYR A 141 5.32 -6.96 16.98
C TYR A 141 5.87 -5.59 17.32
N THR A 142 7.16 -5.49 17.57
CA THR A 142 7.84 -4.24 17.91
C THR A 142 9.14 -4.07 17.15
N ALA A 143 9.50 -2.81 16.89
CA ALA A 143 10.77 -2.41 16.32
C ALA A 143 11.16 -1.00 16.79
N THR A 144 12.44 -0.70 16.83
CA THR A 144 12.96 0.66 17.10
C THR A 144 13.04 1.54 15.85
N ALA A 145 12.97 0.91 14.68
CA ALA A 145 12.88 1.57 13.37
C ALA A 145 11.84 0.86 12.49
N VAL A 146 11.19 1.59 11.61
CA VAL A 146 10.12 1.03 10.75
C VAL A 146 10.64 0.05 9.71
N GLU A 147 11.89 0.19 9.34
CA GLU A 147 12.60 -0.77 8.47
C GLU A 147 12.86 -2.12 9.18
N GLY A 148 12.75 -2.15 10.49
CA GLY A 148 13.00 -3.32 11.30
C GLY A 148 14.43 -3.34 11.94
N PRO A 149 14.85 -4.48 12.49
CA PRO A 149 14.09 -5.74 12.50
C PRO A 149 12.84 -5.66 13.40
N TRP A 150 11.74 -6.19 12.91
CA TRP A 150 10.51 -6.37 13.69
C TRP A 150 10.52 -7.72 14.37
N ASN A 151 10.24 -7.71 15.68
CA ASN A 151 10.23 -8.94 16.48
C ASN A 151 8.87 -9.11 17.15
N ARG A 152 8.39 -10.35 17.22
CA ARG A 152 7.19 -10.66 17.99
C ARG A 152 7.46 -10.40 19.47
N LEU A 153 6.74 -9.44 20.04
CA LEU A 153 6.79 -9.14 21.47
C LEU A 153 6.00 -10.18 22.26
N THR A 154 4.78 -10.49 21.82
CA THR A 154 3.86 -11.39 22.51
C THR A 154 2.74 -11.88 21.59
N THR A 155 1.99 -12.85 22.10
CA THR A 155 0.70 -13.29 21.55
C THR A 155 -0.33 -13.22 22.67
N ILE A 156 -1.41 -12.47 22.48
CA ILE A 156 -2.51 -12.31 23.44
C ILE A 156 -3.65 -13.24 23.03
N GLY A 157 -4.22 -13.96 23.98
CA GLY A 157 -5.28 -14.95 23.74
C GLY A 157 -6.60 -14.35 23.24
N THR A 158 -6.88 -13.09 23.54
CA THR A 158 -8.06 -12.37 23.03
C THR A 158 -7.83 -11.93 21.59
N PRO A 159 -8.71 -12.29 20.62
CA PRO A 159 -8.66 -11.77 19.27
C PRO A 159 -9.26 -10.35 19.25
N TYR A 160 -8.43 -9.32 19.24
CA TYR A 160 -8.88 -7.94 19.12
C TYR A 160 -9.29 -7.66 17.66
N TYR A 161 -10.58 -7.87 17.40
CA TYR A 161 -11.14 -7.67 16.06
C TYR A 161 -11.04 -6.19 15.65
N ASP A 162 -10.43 -5.91 14.51
CA ASP A 162 -10.28 -4.58 13.93
C ASP A 162 -9.77 -3.54 14.94
N ALA A 163 -8.61 -3.83 15.52
CA ALA A 163 -8.09 -3.13 16.68
C ALA A 163 -7.53 -1.75 16.38
N GLY A 164 -7.72 -0.83 17.34
CA GLY A 164 -7.03 0.46 17.43
C GLY A 164 -6.23 0.56 18.73
N LEU A 165 -4.92 0.68 18.65
CA LEU A 165 -4.01 0.81 19.79
C LEU A 165 -3.79 2.28 20.16
N LEU A 166 -4.06 2.67 21.38
CA LEU A 166 -3.74 3.97 21.97
C LEU A 166 -2.57 3.83 22.95
N VAL A 167 -1.54 4.62 22.75
CA VAL A 167 -0.55 4.94 23.78
C VAL A 167 -1.01 6.25 24.42
N ASP A 168 -1.47 6.19 25.66
CA ASP A 168 -1.99 7.37 26.36
C ASP A 168 -0.87 8.26 26.89
N THR A 169 -1.23 9.47 27.31
CA THR A 169 -0.28 10.50 27.82
C THR A 169 0.41 10.09 29.13
N ASP A 170 -0.17 9.16 29.88
CA ASP A 170 0.42 8.55 31.08
C ASP A 170 1.20 7.27 30.79
N ASP A 171 1.45 6.97 29.49
CA ASP A 171 2.14 5.79 28.99
C ASP A 171 1.34 4.49 29.12
N SER A 172 0.08 4.55 29.51
CA SER A 172 -0.84 3.41 29.52
C SER A 172 -1.20 2.98 28.10
N LEU A 173 -1.40 1.68 27.89
CA LEU A 173 -1.73 1.09 26.59
C LEU A 173 -3.18 0.60 26.60
N TYR A 174 -3.98 1.09 25.67
CA TYR A 174 -5.38 0.69 25.49
C TYR A 174 -5.65 0.21 24.08
N VAL A 175 -6.55 -0.77 23.92
CA VAL A 175 -6.95 -1.31 22.63
C VAL A 175 -8.47 -1.23 22.52
N ALA A 176 -8.99 -0.43 21.58
CA ALA A 176 -10.38 -0.46 21.18
C ALA A 176 -10.57 -1.55 20.12
N TYR A 177 -11.61 -2.36 20.21
CA TYR A 177 -11.84 -3.47 19.30
C TYR A 177 -13.29 -3.94 19.30
N GLY A 178 -13.66 -4.67 18.27
CA GLY A 178 -14.96 -5.33 18.19
C GLY A 178 -15.72 -5.00 16.91
N ASN A 179 -16.85 -5.66 16.77
CA ASN A 179 -17.81 -5.50 15.69
C ASN A 179 -19.19 -5.36 16.32
N THR A 180 -19.91 -4.28 16.00
CA THR A 180 -21.23 -3.96 16.59
C THR A 180 -21.20 -3.74 18.10
N THR A 181 -20.52 -4.59 18.85
CA THR A 181 -20.19 -4.42 20.26
C THR A 181 -18.73 -4.05 20.38
N ILE A 182 -18.47 -2.81 20.85
CA ILE A 182 -17.14 -2.26 21.00
C ILE A 182 -16.66 -2.40 22.43
N SER A 183 -15.49 -2.94 22.59
CA SER A 183 -14.80 -3.09 23.88
C SER A 183 -13.48 -2.32 23.89
N VAL A 184 -13.02 -1.97 25.07
CA VAL A 184 -11.68 -1.44 25.32
C VAL A 184 -10.95 -2.39 26.26
N ALA A 185 -9.78 -2.82 25.88
CA ALA A 185 -8.83 -3.52 26.71
C ALA A 185 -7.72 -2.57 27.19
N GLN A 186 -7.23 -2.78 28.41
CA GLN A 186 -5.99 -2.22 28.90
C GLN A 186 -4.92 -3.31 28.86
N LEU A 187 -3.75 -2.99 28.35
CA LEU A 187 -2.59 -3.88 28.38
C LEU A 187 -1.72 -3.61 29.61
N SER A 188 -0.91 -4.60 29.98
CA SER A 188 0.14 -4.43 30.97
C SER A 188 1.16 -3.36 30.51
N PRO A 189 1.89 -2.71 31.45
CA PRO A 189 2.85 -1.64 31.10
C PRO A 189 3.93 -2.08 30.08
N ASP A 190 4.25 -3.36 30.03
CA ASP A 190 5.20 -3.92 29.03
C ASP A 190 4.50 -4.30 27.70
N GLY A 191 3.19 -4.11 27.58
CA GLY A 191 2.40 -4.40 26.38
C GLY A 191 2.16 -5.88 26.09
N ARG A 192 2.49 -6.78 27.02
CA ARG A 192 2.50 -8.23 26.76
C ARG A 192 1.19 -8.93 27.09
N ASN A 193 0.40 -8.38 28.00
CA ASN A 193 -0.78 -9.06 28.53
C ASN A 193 -1.99 -8.11 28.58
N GLN A 194 -3.18 -8.65 28.42
CA GLN A 194 -4.40 -7.95 28.77
C GLN A 194 -4.60 -8.00 30.29
N VAL A 195 -4.76 -6.84 30.94
CA VAL A 195 -4.99 -6.75 32.38
C VAL A 195 -6.45 -6.42 32.71
N ARG A 196 -7.15 -5.78 31.78
CA ARG A 196 -8.57 -5.44 31.91
C ARG A 196 -9.23 -5.39 30.54
N THR A 197 -10.51 -5.72 30.46
CA THR A 197 -11.36 -5.41 29.31
C THR A 197 -12.76 -5.04 29.78
N GLN A 198 -13.42 -4.18 28.99
CA GLN A 198 -14.78 -3.74 29.27
C GLN A 198 -15.49 -3.43 27.96
N GLN A 199 -16.72 -3.89 27.82
CA GLN A 199 -17.61 -3.40 26.76
C GLN A 199 -17.95 -1.93 27.05
N VAL A 200 -17.75 -1.06 26.07
CA VAL A 200 -17.93 0.40 26.21
C VAL A 200 -19.06 0.94 25.36
N PHE A 201 -19.46 0.22 24.32
CA PHE A 201 -20.53 0.66 23.42
C PHE A 201 -21.20 -0.53 22.72
N THR A 202 -22.50 -0.37 22.43
CA THR A 202 -23.23 -1.25 21.51
C THR A 202 -23.85 -0.38 20.42
N THR A 203 -23.60 -0.72 19.17
CA THR A 203 -24.14 0.00 18.02
C THR A 203 -25.66 -0.16 17.97
N PRO A 204 -26.41 0.95 17.84
CA PRO A 204 -27.86 0.87 17.63
C PRO A 204 -28.21 0.06 16.37
N SER A 205 -29.24 -0.76 16.43
CA SER A 205 -29.66 -1.61 15.29
C SER A 205 -29.99 -0.81 14.02
N SER A 206 -30.45 0.44 14.18
CA SER A 206 -30.72 1.36 13.06
C SER A 206 -29.45 1.80 12.29
N VAL A 207 -28.27 1.67 12.89
CA VAL A 207 -26.97 1.99 12.25
C VAL A 207 -26.38 0.76 11.57
N GLY A 208 -26.62 -0.43 12.12
CA GLY A 208 -26.06 -1.69 11.64
C GLY A 208 -24.68 -1.98 12.21
N THR A 209 -23.79 -2.58 11.43
CA THR A 209 -22.43 -2.93 11.86
C THR A 209 -21.54 -1.71 11.93
N LEU A 210 -20.83 -1.55 13.06
CA LEU A 210 -19.69 -0.65 13.20
C LEU A 210 -18.46 -1.45 13.65
N GLU A 211 -17.33 -1.27 12.93
CA GLU A 211 -16.07 -1.97 13.18
C GLU A 211 -14.88 -1.07 12.81
N GLY A 212 -13.67 -1.58 12.64
CA GLY A 212 -12.52 -0.81 12.16
C GLY A 212 -12.03 0.23 13.16
N SER A 213 -11.91 -0.15 14.43
CA SER A 213 -11.56 0.78 15.52
C SER A 213 -10.23 1.51 15.27
N ARG A 214 -10.22 2.85 15.48
CA ARG A 214 -9.02 3.66 15.68
C ARG A 214 -9.19 4.46 16.96
N PHE A 215 -8.21 4.40 17.85
CA PHE A 215 -8.35 4.93 19.21
C PHE A 215 -7.41 6.09 19.46
N TYR A 216 -7.96 7.22 19.88
CA TYR A 216 -7.20 8.47 20.07
C TYR A 216 -7.53 9.13 21.40
N LYS A 217 -6.56 9.87 21.96
CA LYS A 217 -6.78 10.90 22.96
C LYS A 217 -6.41 12.26 22.37
N ILE A 218 -7.40 13.15 22.23
CA ILE A 218 -7.24 14.45 21.60
C ILE A 218 -7.83 15.50 22.55
N ASN A 219 -7.02 16.49 22.96
CA ASN A 219 -7.42 17.55 23.88
C ASN A 219 -8.08 17.01 25.18
N GLY A 220 -7.54 15.93 25.73
CA GLY A 220 -8.04 15.30 26.96
C GLY A 220 -9.28 14.45 26.80
N GLN A 221 -9.85 14.34 25.60
CA GLN A 221 -11.01 13.47 25.30
C GLN A 221 -10.59 12.23 24.53
N TYR A 222 -11.32 11.15 24.73
CA TYR A 222 -11.09 9.87 24.08
C TYR A 222 -12.04 9.70 22.89
N TYR A 223 -11.50 9.26 21.76
CA TYR A 223 -12.24 9.05 20.51
C TYR A 223 -11.99 7.64 19.98
N ILE A 224 -13.04 6.93 19.63
CA ILE A 224 -12.95 5.67 18.88
C ILE A 224 -13.64 5.91 17.54
N PHE A 225 -12.85 5.94 16.47
CA PHE A 225 -13.35 5.97 15.09
C PHE A 225 -13.78 4.57 14.69
N LEU A 226 -14.93 4.47 14.01
CA LEU A 226 -15.52 3.21 13.60
C LEU A 226 -16.05 3.33 12.18
N THR A 227 -15.78 2.35 11.36
CA THR A 227 -16.36 2.27 10.01
C THR A 227 -17.72 1.58 10.04
N ARG A 228 -18.66 2.08 9.24
CA ARG A 228 -19.76 1.29 8.72
C ARG A 228 -19.27 0.72 7.39
N PRO A 229 -19.06 -0.60 7.27
CA PRO A 229 -18.38 -1.20 6.11
C PRO A 229 -18.95 -0.71 4.79
N ALA A 230 -18.06 -0.38 3.86
CA ALA A 230 -18.31 0.09 2.51
C ALA A 230 -18.94 1.50 2.36
N ASN A 231 -19.52 2.11 3.39
CA ASN A 231 -20.30 3.34 3.13
C ASN A 231 -20.24 4.43 4.20
N GLY A 232 -19.54 4.24 5.31
CA GLY A 232 -19.60 5.29 6.32
C GLY A 232 -18.51 5.26 7.38
N GLN A 233 -18.48 6.34 8.15
CA GLN A 233 -17.59 6.53 9.29
C GLN A 233 -18.36 7.18 10.43
N TYR A 234 -18.20 6.63 11.62
CA TYR A 234 -18.75 7.11 12.87
C TYR A 234 -17.64 7.36 13.88
N VAL A 235 -17.92 8.10 14.92
CA VAL A 235 -16.99 8.33 16.00
C VAL A 235 -17.70 8.28 17.34
N LEU A 236 -17.09 7.58 18.29
CA LEU A 236 -17.46 7.60 19.70
C LEU A 236 -16.57 8.62 20.42
N LYS A 237 -17.14 9.38 21.36
CA LYS A 237 -16.41 10.36 22.18
C LYS A 237 -16.74 10.19 23.66
N SER A 238 -15.70 10.26 24.51
CA SER A 238 -15.81 10.26 25.97
C SER A 238 -14.90 11.33 26.58
N SER A 239 -15.42 12.05 27.58
CA SER A 239 -14.64 12.95 28.43
C SER A 239 -14.24 12.34 29.77
N SER A 240 -14.74 11.14 30.08
CA SER A 240 -14.55 10.51 31.40
C SER A 240 -13.40 9.54 31.47
N GLY A 241 -12.90 9.06 30.32
CA GLY A 241 -11.78 8.14 30.28
C GLY A 241 -11.88 7.11 29.13
N PRO A 242 -10.87 6.21 29.01
CA PRO A 242 -10.80 5.25 27.92
C PRO A 242 -11.95 4.20 27.97
N PHE A 243 -12.56 4.02 29.12
CA PHE A 243 -13.66 3.07 29.32
C PHE A 243 -15.06 3.73 29.25
N GLY A 244 -15.13 4.99 28.79
CA GLY A 244 -16.39 5.69 28.60
C GLY A 244 -16.98 6.32 29.88
N PRO A 245 -18.24 6.72 29.87
CA PRO A 245 -19.24 6.44 28.83
C PRO A 245 -18.96 7.18 27.51
N TYR A 246 -19.41 6.59 26.39
CA TYR A 246 -19.26 7.15 25.06
C TYR A 246 -20.57 7.64 24.46
N THR A 247 -20.51 8.75 23.76
CA THR A 247 -21.56 9.22 22.86
C THR A 247 -21.11 9.02 21.41
N MET A 248 -22.05 8.80 20.49
CA MET A 248 -21.77 8.51 19.08
C MET A 248 -22.23 9.67 18.19
N ARG A 249 -21.45 9.94 17.13
CA ARG A 249 -21.85 10.82 16.03
C ARG A 249 -21.41 10.22 14.69
N GLN A 250 -22.25 10.40 13.67
CA GLN A 250 -21.90 10.12 12.28
C GLN A 250 -20.91 11.17 11.77
N VAL A 251 -19.84 10.73 11.09
CA VAL A 251 -18.85 11.60 10.44
C VAL A 251 -19.14 11.76 8.96
N LEU A 252 -19.39 10.64 8.28
CA LEU A 252 -19.81 10.60 6.87
C LEU A 252 -20.64 9.34 6.61
N LEU A 253 -21.51 9.39 5.62
CA LEU A 253 -22.34 8.26 5.19
C LEU A 253 -22.82 8.47 3.76
N ASP A 254 -22.73 7.41 2.96
CA ASP A 254 -23.31 7.29 1.60
C ASP A 254 -22.97 8.46 0.64
N LEU A 255 -21.78 9.04 0.77
CA LEU A 255 -21.35 10.10 -0.13
C LEU A 255 -20.54 9.57 -1.32
N ARG A 256 -20.47 10.39 -2.34
CA ARG A 256 -19.63 10.08 -3.51
C ARG A 256 -18.15 10.17 -3.13
N GLY A 257 -17.40 9.12 -3.44
CA GLY A 257 -15.94 9.08 -3.30
C GLY A 257 -15.21 9.84 -4.42
N PRO A 258 -13.88 9.98 -4.29
CA PRO A 258 -13.08 10.76 -5.23
C PRO A 258 -12.75 9.99 -6.53
N ILE A 259 -13.02 8.71 -6.59
CA ILE A 259 -12.72 7.85 -7.75
C ILE A 259 -14.04 7.52 -8.45
N PRO A 260 -14.22 7.85 -9.75
CA PRO A 260 -15.39 7.44 -10.49
C PRO A 260 -15.60 5.92 -10.46
N GLY A 261 -16.79 5.48 -10.03
CA GLY A 261 -17.11 4.06 -9.85
C GLY A 261 -16.51 3.40 -8.63
N GLY A 262 -15.76 4.12 -7.82
CA GLY A 262 -15.25 3.67 -6.52
C GLY A 262 -16.26 3.87 -5.40
N GLY A 263 -15.95 3.27 -4.23
CA GLY A 263 -16.78 3.37 -3.02
C GLY A 263 -16.62 4.69 -2.26
N VAL A 264 -17.26 4.75 -1.11
CA VAL A 264 -17.10 5.82 -0.12
C VAL A 264 -15.78 5.61 0.63
N PRO A 265 -14.94 6.65 0.83
CA PRO A 265 -13.78 6.52 1.70
C PRO A 265 -14.21 6.19 3.14
N HIS A 266 -13.66 5.11 3.69
CA HIS A 266 -13.99 4.65 5.04
C HIS A 266 -12.81 3.89 5.66
N GLN A 267 -12.92 3.51 6.94
CA GLN A 267 -11.93 2.76 7.72
C GLN A 267 -10.50 3.29 7.54
N GLY A 268 -10.25 4.44 8.13
CA GLY A 268 -8.95 5.10 8.09
C GLY A 268 -8.58 5.72 9.43
N GLY A 269 -7.47 6.42 9.44
CA GLY A 269 -6.91 7.08 10.62
C GLY A 269 -6.90 8.60 10.52
N LEU A 270 -7.06 9.25 11.68
CA LEU A 270 -6.80 10.67 11.86
C LEU A 270 -5.32 10.92 12.12
N VAL A 271 -4.81 12.00 11.55
CA VAL A 271 -3.44 12.46 11.81
C VAL A 271 -3.37 13.97 11.87
N GLN A 272 -2.59 14.49 12.81
CA GLN A 272 -2.33 15.92 12.96
C GLN A 272 -0.96 16.27 12.37
N THR A 273 -0.91 17.33 11.58
CA THR A 273 0.34 17.88 11.07
C THR A 273 1.08 18.69 12.13
N GLN A 274 2.32 19.08 11.87
CA GLN A 274 3.13 19.93 12.74
C GLN A 274 2.51 21.32 12.91
N SER A 275 1.78 21.81 11.90
CA SER A 275 1.05 23.08 11.96
C SER A 275 -0.27 23.02 12.74
N GLY A 276 -0.64 21.83 13.24
CA GLY A 276 -1.90 21.60 13.97
C GLY A 276 -3.11 21.29 13.08
N ALA A 277 -2.96 21.28 11.75
CA ALA A 277 -4.03 20.89 10.85
C ALA A 277 -4.28 19.38 10.93
N TRP A 278 -5.55 18.98 10.81
CA TRP A 278 -5.96 17.58 10.87
C TRP A 278 -6.34 17.03 9.50
N TYR A 279 -6.00 15.77 9.29
CA TYR A 279 -6.34 15.02 8.09
C TYR A 279 -6.89 13.64 8.44
N TYR A 280 -7.75 13.14 7.57
CA TYR A 280 -8.28 11.78 7.61
C TYR A 280 -7.81 11.04 6.37
N LEU A 281 -7.00 10.00 6.59
CA LEU A 281 -6.51 9.09 5.55
C LEU A 281 -7.37 7.82 5.61
N ALA A 282 -8.16 7.56 4.56
CA ALA A 282 -9.10 6.45 4.48
C ALA A 282 -8.97 5.74 3.13
N PHE A 283 -9.40 4.50 3.02
CA PHE A 283 -9.38 3.82 1.74
C PHE A 283 -10.73 3.89 1.01
N VAL A 284 -10.64 3.78 -0.31
CA VAL A 284 -11.76 3.67 -1.25
C VAL A 284 -11.75 2.26 -1.83
N ASP A 285 -12.89 1.56 -1.81
CA ASP A 285 -13.07 0.32 -2.57
C ASP A 285 -13.05 0.64 -4.08
N ALA A 286 -11.98 0.25 -4.77
CA ALA A 286 -11.70 0.58 -6.17
C ALA A 286 -11.32 -0.66 -6.99
N TYR A 287 -12.09 -1.76 -6.84
CA TYR A 287 -11.82 -3.01 -7.56
C TYR A 287 -11.95 -2.86 -9.09
N PRO A 288 -10.99 -3.41 -9.83
CA PRO A 288 -10.01 -4.46 -9.51
C PRO A 288 -8.73 -3.97 -8.83
N GLY A 289 -8.55 -2.66 -8.63
CA GLY A 289 -7.37 -2.06 -8.00
C GLY A 289 -7.23 -2.34 -6.51
N GLY A 290 -8.28 -2.83 -5.86
CA GLY A 290 -8.31 -3.08 -4.43
C GLY A 290 -8.80 -1.87 -3.64
N ARG A 291 -8.21 -1.65 -2.47
CA ARG A 291 -8.57 -0.60 -1.53
C ARG A 291 -7.49 0.47 -1.50
N VAL A 292 -7.77 1.61 -2.11
CA VAL A 292 -6.78 2.65 -2.39
C VAL A 292 -6.95 3.86 -1.47
N PRO A 293 -5.90 4.38 -0.81
CA PRO A 293 -5.98 5.47 0.16
C PRO A 293 -6.29 6.83 -0.47
N ALA A 294 -7.26 7.53 0.14
CA ALA A 294 -7.62 8.92 -0.14
C ALA A 294 -7.47 9.77 1.12
N LEU A 295 -7.13 11.04 0.95
CA LEU A 295 -6.85 11.99 2.04
C LEU A 295 -7.84 13.15 1.98
N ALA A 296 -8.37 13.57 3.13
CA ALA A 296 -9.17 14.80 3.24
C ALA A 296 -8.80 15.60 4.50
N PRO A 297 -8.86 16.94 4.43
CA PRO A 297 -8.73 17.78 5.62
C PRO A 297 -9.89 17.56 6.59
N VAL A 298 -9.61 17.73 7.89
CA VAL A 298 -10.59 17.65 8.97
C VAL A 298 -10.58 18.93 9.78
N THR A 299 -11.75 19.44 10.09
CA THR A 299 -11.97 20.49 11.08
C THR A 299 -12.70 19.94 12.31
N TRP A 300 -12.84 20.75 13.34
CA TRP A 300 -13.48 20.37 14.58
C TRP A 300 -14.62 21.33 14.90
N THR A 301 -15.75 20.82 15.36
CA THR A 301 -16.81 21.64 15.93
C THR A 301 -16.37 22.21 17.26
N SER A 302 -17.05 23.27 17.73
CA SER A 302 -16.76 23.89 19.05
C SER A 302 -16.93 22.95 20.24
N ASP A 303 -17.78 21.93 20.09
CA ASP A 303 -17.99 20.88 21.08
C ASP A 303 -17.11 19.64 20.85
N GLY A 304 -16.08 19.73 19.96
CA GLY A 304 -15.02 18.75 19.79
C GLY A 304 -15.40 17.52 18.99
N TRP A 305 -16.15 17.67 17.88
CA TRP A 305 -16.40 16.59 16.93
C TRP A 305 -15.65 16.82 15.62
N PRO A 306 -15.08 15.78 15.03
CA PRO A 306 -14.40 15.89 13.74
C PRO A 306 -15.40 16.05 12.59
N VAL A 307 -15.02 16.89 11.62
CA VAL A 307 -15.78 17.15 10.39
C VAL A 307 -14.84 17.01 9.20
N VAL A 308 -15.05 15.99 8.41
CA VAL A 308 -14.31 15.81 7.14
C VAL A 308 -14.76 16.89 6.16
N GLN A 309 -13.80 17.57 5.55
CA GLN A 309 -14.08 18.63 4.59
C GLN A 309 -14.50 18.02 3.24
N LEU A 310 -15.73 18.32 2.83
CA LEU A 310 -16.30 17.87 1.57
C LEU A 310 -16.24 18.99 0.52
N VAL A 311 -16.21 18.61 -0.74
CA VAL A 311 -16.32 19.49 -1.90
C VAL A 311 -17.62 19.13 -2.62
N ASP A 312 -18.56 20.08 -2.70
CA ASP A 312 -19.88 19.89 -3.30
C ASP A 312 -20.63 18.65 -2.77
N GLY A 313 -20.55 18.44 -1.45
CA GLY A 313 -21.20 17.31 -0.76
C GLY A 313 -20.58 15.94 -1.01
N ALA A 314 -19.41 15.88 -1.63
CA ALA A 314 -18.65 14.67 -1.92
C ALA A 314 -17.24 14.72 -1.30
N TRP A 315 -16.56 13.60 -1.22
CA TRP A 315 -15.14 13.60 -0.95
C TRP A 315 -14.41 14.22 -2.16
N GLY A 316 -13.56 15.24 -1.90
CA GLY A 316 -12.90 15.99 -2.96
C GLY A 316 -11.94 15.14 -3.78
N THR A 317 -11.96 15.33 -5.09
CA THR A 317 -10.94 14.77 -5.99
C THR A 317 -9.59 15.47 -5.84
N SER A 318 -9.59 16.69 -5.26
CA SER A 318 -8.40 17.49 -5.00
C SER A 318 -8.64 18.39 -3.78
N TYR A 319 -7.56 18.65 -3.04
CA TYR A 319 -7.52 19.60 -1.92
C TYR A 319 -6.20 20.37 -1.93
N PRO A 320 -6.11 21.52 -1.23
CA PRO A 320 -4.84 22.17 -0.95
C PRO A 320 -3.86 21.23 -0.25
N SER A 321 -2.61 21.26 -0.66
CA SER A 321 -1.56 20.41 -0.04
C SER A 321 -1.39 20.75 1.44
N PRO A 322 -1.11 19.74 2.29
CA PRO A 322 -0.83 19.97 3.70
C PRO A 322 0.34 20.95 3.88
N ALA A 323 0.15 21.94 4.77
CA ALA A 323 1.22 22.84 5.17
C ALA A 323 2.13 22.11 6.18
N VAL A 324 3.20 21.54 5.69
CA VAL A 324 4.20 20.77 6.46
C VAL A 324 5.60 21.29 6.20
N PRO A 325 6.59 20.99 7.06
CA PRO A 325 8.00 21.31 6.80
C PRO A 325 8.50 20.69 5.49
N SER A 326 9.51 21.30 4.92
CA SER A 326 10.17 20.70 3.73
C SER A 326 10.70 19.30 4.07
N PRO A 327 10.46 18.30 3.21
CA PRO A 327 10.90 16.95 3.48
C PRO A 327 12.44 16.86 3.52
N PRO A 328 13.01 16.06 4.43
CA PRO A 328 14.45 15.88 4.53
C PRO A 328 15.05 15.18 3.30
N ARG A 329 14.24 14.45 2.57
CA ARG A 329 14.52 13.82 1.29
C ARG A 329 13.23 13.52 0.54
N GLN A 330 13.33 13.21 -0.72
CA GLN A 330 12.20 12.64 -1.46
C GLN A 330 11.98 11.17 -1.04
N VAL A 331 10.72 10.75 -1.02
CA VAL A 331 10.36 9.33 -0.85
C VAL A 331 10.74 8.52 -2.10
N THR A 332 11.06 7.26 -1.91
CA THR A 332 11.32 6.35 -3.02
C THR A 332 10.03 6.06 -3.78
N PRO A 333 9.96 6.29 -5.09
CA PRO A 333 8.77 5.99 -5.87
C PRO A 333 8.36 4.51 -5.78
N MET A 334 7.06 4.26 -5.75
CA MET A 334 6.53 2.89 -5.75
C MET A 334 6.55 2.25 -7.16
N THR A 335 6.90 3.00 -8.18
CA THR A 335 7.14 2.57 -9.58
C THR A 335 8.64 2.62 -9.90
N GLY A 336 9.01 2.23 -11.12
CA GLY A 336 10.39 2.29 -11.61
C GLY A 336 11.01 0.93 -11.82
N VAL A 337 12.32 0.90 -11.90
CA VAL A 337 13.11 -0.29 -12.29
C VAL A 337 13.71 -0.97 -11.07
N ASP A 338 13.67 -2.29 -11.08
CA ASP A 338 14.42 -3.14 -10.17
C ASP A 338 15.28 -4.13 -10.96
N THR A 339 16.58 -4.06 -10.78
CA THR A 339 17.58 -4.95 -11.38
C THR A 339 18.04 -6.05 -10.41
N PHE A 340 17.50 -6.03 -9.19
CA PHE A 340 17.81 -7.00 -8.13
C PHE A 340 19.32 -7.07 -7.83
N ASP A 341 19.96 -5.91 -7.74
CA ASP A 341 21.42 -5.81 -7.55
C ASP A 341 21.85 -6.03 -6.08
N GLY A 342 20.92 -5.98 -5.13
CA GLY A 342 21.20 -6.18 -3.71
C GLY A 342 21.34 -7.65 -3.33
N THR A 343 21.38 -7.91 -2.04
CA THR A 343 21.34 -9.26 -1.45
C THR A 343 19.97 -9.62 -0.88
N THR A 344 19.04 -8.65 -0.87
CA THR A 344 17.67 -8.78 -0.35
C THR A 344 16.69 -8.14 -1.31
N LEU A 345 15.44 -8.57 -1.25
CA LEU A 345 14.36 -7.91 -1.98
C LEU A 345 14.09 -6.53 -1.38
N LYS A 346 13.76 -5.57 -2.24
CA LYS A 346 13.26 -4.25 -1.81
C LYS A 346 11.90 -4.39 -1.12
N PRO A 347 11.51 -3.48 -0.22
CA PRO A 347 10.29 -3.63 0.60
C PRO A 347 8.98 -3.56 -0.18
N ASN A 348 8.99 -3.20 -1.44
CA ASN A 348 7.80 -3.23 -2.29
C ASN A 348 7.52 -4.59 -2.96
N TRP A 349 8.27 -5.63 -2.61
CA TRP A 349 8.03 -7.01 -3.00
C TRP A 349 7.40 -7.81 -1.86
N GLU A 350 6.38 -8.59 -2.17
CA GLU A 350 5.69 -9.49 -1.23
C GLU A 350 5.40 -10.82 -1.92
N TRP A 351 5.69 -11.92 -1.25
CA TRP A 351 5.38 -13.26 -1.74
C TRP A 351 3.90 -13.57 -1.58
N ASN A 352 3.35 -14.30 -2.51
CA ASN A 352 2.05 -14.97 -2.35
C ASN A 352 2.24 -16.14 -1.38
N HIS A 353 1.93 -15.95 -0.09
CA HIS A 353 2.30 -16.81 1.03
C HIS A 353 3.81 -16.76 1.37
N ASN A 354 4.26 -17.54 2.37
CA ASN A 354 5.68 -17.59 2.70
C ASN A 354 6.49 -18.31 1.62
N PRO A 355 7.65 -17.79 1.23
CA PRO A 355 8.51 -18.46 0.28
C PRO A 355 9.26 -19.66 0.90
N ASP A 356 9.67 -20.60 0.06
CA ASP A 356 10.79 -21.50 0.36
C ASP A 356 12.10 -20.77 0.08
N ASN A 357 12.78 -20.33 1.13
CA ASN A 357 13.99 -19.52 1.03
C ASN A 357 15.19 -20.25 0.40
N ALA A 358 15.16 -21.58 0.30
CA ALA A 358 16.18 -22.35 -0.41
C ALA A 358 16.01 -22.32 -1.94
N LYS A 359 14.85 -21.82 -2.42
CA LYS A 359 14.47 -21.88 -3.84
C LYS A 359 14.49 -20.52 -4.55
N TRP A 360 15.02 -19.49 -3.92
CA TRP A 360 15.24 -18.21 -4.56
C TRP A 360 16.52 -17.52 -4.05
N SER A 361 17.00 -16.57 -4.82
CA SER A 361 18.11 -15.71 -4.40
C SER A 361 18.11 -14.42 -5.19
N VAL A 362 18.61 -13.34 -4.55
CA VAL A 362 18.88 -12.05 -5.16
C VAL A 362 20.39 -11.85 -5.23
N GLY A 363 20.85 -11.26 -6.31
CA GLY A 363 22.25 -10.97 -6.56
C GLY A 363 22.48 -10.91 -8.07
N ASN A 364 22.63 -9.66 -8.60
CA ASN A 364 22.75 -9.42 -10.03
C ASN A 364 21.59 -10.08 -10.82
N GLY A 365 20.35 -9.87 -10.33
CA GLY A 365 19.12 -10.49 -10.78
C GLY A 365 18.43 -11.32 -9.68
N LEU A 366 17.16 -11.64 -9.91
CA LEU A 366 16.37 -12.56 -9.08
C LEU A 366 16.37 -13.95 -9.72
N THR A 367 16.89 -14.93 -9.03
CA THR A 367 16.79 -16.33 -9.43
C THR A 367 15.60 -16.98 -8.72
N LEU A 368 14.68 -17.56 -9.49
CA LEU A 368 13.58 -18.38 -9.01
C LEU A 368 13.80 -19.83 -9.45
N ARG A 369 14.02 -20.74 -8.50
CA ARG A 369 14.05 -22.18 -8.73
C ARG A 369 12.65 -22.75 -8.53
N THR A 370 12.32 -23.80 -9.27
CA THR A 370 11.04 -24.51 -9.06
C THR A 370 10.97 -25.00 -7.61
N ALA A 371 9.92 -24.56 -6.90
CA ALA A 371 9.68 -24.88 -5.48
C ALA A 371 8.50 -25.82 -5.28
N THR A 372 7.65 -25.99 -6.30
CA THR A 372 6.44 -26.81 -6.24
C THR A 372 6.27 -27.57 -7.55
N VAL A 373 5.82 -28.84 -7.47
CA VAL A 373 5.31 -29.61 -8.62
C VAL A 373 3.80 -29.49 -8.60
N THR A 374 3.26 -28.74 -9.56
CA THR A 374 1.82 -28.44 -9.67
C THR A 374 1.49 -27.94 -11.08
N ASN A 375 0.25 -28.08 -11.50
CA ASN A 375 -0.31 -27.39 -12.67
C ASN A 375 -1.19 -26.19 -12.28
N ASP A 376 -1.23 -25.85 -11.00
CA ASP A 376 -2.06 -24.80 -10.44
C ASP A 376 -1.17 -23.65 -9.89
N LEU A 377 -1.22 -22.49 -10.53
CA LEU A 377 -0.48 -21.31 -10.12
C LEU A 377 -0.82 -20.88 -8.67
N TYR A 378 -2.03 -21.11 -8.21
CA TYR A 378 -2.46 -20.79 -6.85
C TYR A 378 -1.81 -21.68 -5.77
N TRP A 379 -1.18 -22.79 -6.17
CA TRP A 379 -0.33 -23.64 -5.33
C TRP A 379 1.16 -23.44 -5.57
N ALA A 380 1.53 -22.62 -6.55
CA ALA A 380 2.92 -22.39 -6.89
C ALA A 380 3.61 -21.53 -5.80
N ARG A 381 4.41 -22.17 -4.95
CA ARG A 381 5.24 -21.50 -3.96
C ARG A 381 6.31 -20.63 -4.65
N ASN A 382 6.78 -19.60 -3.99
CA ASN A 382 7.72 -18.60 -4.54
C ASN A 382 7.16 -17.79 -5.73
N THR A 383 5.87 -17.53 -5.69
CA THR A 383 5.25 -16.50 -6.54
C THR A 383 5.45 -15.13 -5.90
N LEU A 384 6.31 -14.31 -6.51
CA LEU A 384 6.70 -12.99 -6.00
C LEU A 384 5.83 -11.90 -6.61
N THR A 385 5.22 -11.07 -5.78
CA THR A 385 4.21 -10.11 -6.23
C THR A 385 4.61 -8.66 -6.03
N ARG A 386 4.06 -7.80 -6.90
CA ARG A 386 4.13 -6.35 -6.84
C ARG A 386 2.74 -5.77 -6.97
N ARG A 387 2.38 -4.77 -6.13
CA ARG A 387 1.12 -4.03 -6.28
C ARG A 387 1.07 -3.33 -7.63
N ILE A 388 -0.11 -3.34 -8.25
CA ILE A 388 -0.36 -2.58 -9.48
C ILE A 388 -0.53 -1.11 -9.12
N GLN A 389 0.16 -0.24 -9.85
CA GLN A 389 -0.02 1.21 -9.75
C GLN A 389 -1.17 1.63 -10.66
N GLY A 390 -2.18 2.27 -10.09
CA GLY A 390 -3.29 2.81 -10.87
C GLY A 390 -3.03 4.23 -11.42
N PRO A 391 -3.94 4.71 -12.26
CA PRO A 391 -5.11 3.99 -12.79
C PRO A 391 -4.76 2.91 -13.81
N THR A 392 -3.65 3.07 -14.54
CA THR A 392 -3.12 2.11 -15.51
C THR A 392 -1.61 2.01 -15.34
N SER A 393 -1.08 0.81 -15.39
CA SER A 393 0.37 0.61 -15.38
C SER A 393 0.79 -0.63 -16.17
N THR A 394 2.06 -0.68 -16.48
CA THR A 394 2.71 -1.74 -17.24
C THR A 394 3.89 -2.30 -16.46
N ALA A 395 3.87 -3.61 -16.24
CA ALA A 395 5.03 -4.37 -15.79
C ALA A 395 5.75 -4.97 -16.98
N THR A 396 7.07 -4.75 -17.09
CA THR A 396 7.94 -5.38 -18.09
C THR A 396 9.04 -6.14 -17.38
N VAL A 397 9.26 -7.39 -17.78
CA VAL A 397 10.21 -8.31 -17.15
C VAL A 397 11.16 -8.84 -18.19
N GLN A 398 12.47 -8.78 -17.93
CA GLN A 398 13.47 -9.51 -18.71
C GLN A 398 13.76 -10.84 -18.01
N LEU A 399 13.45 -11.95 -18.69
CA LEU A 399 13.50 -13.31 -18.17
C LEU A 399 14.53 -14.14 -18.94
N ASP A 400 15.56 -14.63 -18.27
CA ASP A 400 16.45 -15.67 -18.77
C ASP A 400 15.84 -17.05 -18.37
N HIS A 401 15.52 -17.84 -19.37
CA HIS A 401 14.86 -19.15 -19.23
C HIS A 401 15.78 -20.34 -19.59
N SER A 402 17.09 -20.08 -19.76
CA SER A 402 18.08 -21.07 -20.19
C SER A 402 18.21 -22.28 -19.26
N ALA A 403 17.94 -22.08 -17.94
CA ALA A 403 18.01 -23.12 -16.93
C ALA A 403 16.65 -23.84 -16.66
N MET A 404 15.62 -23.58 -17.46
CA MET A 404 14.35 -24.32 -17.39
C MET A 404 14.52 -25.78 -17.80
N ARG A 405 13.74 -26.66 -17.19
CA ARG A 405 13.62 -28.08 -17.51
C ARG A 405 12.25 -28.39 -18.11
N ASP A 406 12.13 -29.53 -18.72
CA ASP A 406 10.84 -30.00 -19.26
C ASP A 406 9.81 -30.09 -18.12
N GLY A 407 8.63 -29.55 -18.36
CA GLY A 407 7.57 -29.37 -17.39
C GLY A 407 7.60 -28.05 -16.63
N ASP A 408 8.60 -27.18 -16.82
CA ASP A 408 8.65 -25.89 -16.14
C ASP A 408 7.74 -24.85 -16.79
N ARG A 409 7.18 -24.00 -15.95
CA ARG A 409 6.34 -22.84 -16.29
C ARG A 409 6.85 -21.62 -15.52
N ALA A 410 7.18 -20.56 -16.21
CA ALA A 410 7.67 -19.32 -15.58
C ALA A 410 7.14 -18.08 -16.31
N GLY A 411 6.88 -17.00 -15.59
CA GLY A 411 6.38 -15.80 -16.25
C GLY A 411 5.90 -14.69 -15.34
N LEU A 412 5.00 -13.87 -15.92
CA LEU A 412 4.39 -12.69 -15.34
C LEU A 412 2.86 -12.83 -15.38
N ALA A 413 2.22 -12.83 -14.21
CA ALA A 413 0.77 -12.96 -14.08
C ALA A 413 0.13 -11.63 -13.64
N LEU A 414 -1.13 -11.46 -14.01
CA LEU A 414 -2.12 -10.65 -13.31
C LEU A 414 -2.83 -11.59 -12.33
N LEU A 415 -2.42 -11.53 -11.06
CA LEU A 415 -2.78 -12.51 -10.03
C LEU A 415 -3.86 -11.96 -9.09
N ARG A 416 -4.94 -12.73 -8.95
CA ARG A 416 -6.03 -12.56 -8.00
C ARG A 416 -6.87 -13.86 -7.97
N ASP A 417 -8.11 -13.80 -7.52
CA ASP A 417 -9.10 -14.91 -7.59
C ASP A 417 -9.46 -15.37 -9.00
N SER A 418 -9.37 -14.48 -9.98
CA SER A 418 -9.38 -14.78 -11.41
C SER A 418 -8.08 -14.26 -12.01
N SER A 419 -7.32 -15.09 -12.71
CA SER A 419 -5.96 -14.74 -13.14
C SER A 419 -5.70 -15.13 -14.60
N ALA A 420 -4.73 -14.45 -15.17
CA ALA A 420 -4.13 -14.80 -16.46
C ALA A 420 -2.63 -14.48 -16.40
N TRP A 421 -1.84 -15.14 -17.25
CA TRP A 421 -0.40 -14.90 -17.30
C TRP A 421 0.18 -15.03 -18.70
N ILE A 422 1.28 -14.35 -18.91
CA ILE A 422 2.20 -14.56 -20.03
C ILE A 422 3.49 -15.17 -19.47
N GLY A 423 4.05 -16.16 -20.16
CA GLY A 423 5.26 -16.80 -19.65
C GLY A 423 5.88 -17.74 -20.66
N VAL A 424 6.92 -18.41 -20.20
CA VAL A 424 7.67 -19.40 -20.95
C VAL A 424 7.29 -20.78 -20.43
N THR A 425 7.00 -21.70 -21.35
CA THR A 425 6.82 -23.13 -21.07
C THR A 425 7.93 -23.91 -21.77
N ARG A 426 8.40 -24.99 -21.14
CA ARG A 426 9.33 -25.94 -21.74
C ARG A 426 8.77 -27.35 -21.62
N ASP A 427 8.61 -28.02 -22.76
CA ASP A 427 8.09 -29.39 -22.86
C ASP A 427 8.78 -30.13 -24.01
N GLY A 428 9.30 -31.34 -23.75
CA GLY A 428 9.97 -32.18 -24.77
C GLY A 428 11.15 -31.48 -25.45
N GLY A 429 11.89 -30.64 -24.71
CA GLY A 429 13.00 -29.86 -25.23
C GLY A 429 12.59 -28.60 -26.01
N VAL A 430 11.29 -28.37 -26.21
CA VAL A 430 10.76 -27.19 -26.93
C VAL A 430 10.36 -26.10 -25.94
N THR A 431 10.82 -24.86 -26.20
CA THR A 431 10.47 -23.68 -25.41
C THR A 431 9.57 -22.76 -26.24
N ARG A 432 8.46 -22.30 -25.62
CA ARG A 432 7.51 -21.37 -26.24
C ARG A 432 7.12 -20.27 -25.26
N VAL A 433 6.86 -19.08 -25.76
CA VAL A 433 6.11 -18.07 -25.00
C VAL A 433 4.62 -18.36 -25.18
N VAL A 434 3.86 -18.32 -24.08
CA VAL A 434 2.43 -18.63 -24.07
C VAL A 434 1.65 -17.58 -23.28
N MET A 435 0.37 -17.41 -23.64
CA MET A 435 -0.62 -16.75 -22.80
C MET A 435 -1.62 -17.78 -22.29
N VAL A 436 -1.83 -17.79 -20.99
CA VAL A 436 -2.79 -18.67 -20.30
C VAL A 436 -3.82 -17.81 -19.58
N THR A 437 -5.09 -18.19 -19.70
CA THR A 437 -6.23 -17.57 -19.02
C THR A 437 -7.14 -18.64 -18.41
N GLY A 438 -8.19 -18.22 -17.68
CA GLY A 438 -9.13 -19.17 -17.09
C GLY A 438 -8.63 -19.80 -15.78
N LEU A 439 -7.65 -19.16 -15.11
CA LEU A 439 -7.32 -19.52 -13.74
C LEU A 439 -8.37 -18.88 -12.83
N THR A 440 -9.03 -19.67 -12.00
CA THR A 440 -10.13 -19.20 -11.14
C THR A 440 -10.14 -19.91 -9.80
N MET A 441 -10.60 -19.19 -8.77
CA MET A 441 -10.97 -19.72 -7.46
C MET A 441 -12.45 -19.46 -7.18
N ASP A 442 -13.07 -20.34 -6.37
CA ASP A 442 -14.42 -20.12 -5.83
C ASP A 442 -14.41 -19.15 -4.64
N THR A 443 -15.57 -18.94 -4.03
CA THR A 443 -15.73 -18.06 -2.86
C THR A 443 -15.16 -18.61 -1.56
N ASN A 444 -14.71 -19.87 -1.56
CA ASN A 444 -13.95 -20.49 -0.48
C ASN A 444 -12.45 -20.55 -0.77
N TRP A 445 -12.05 -19.92 -1.88
CA TRP A 445 -10.67 -19.85 -2.37
C TRP A 445 -10.09 -21.20 -2.79
N ASN A 446 -10.95 -22.14 -3.21
CA ASN A 446 -10.52 -23.37 -3.86
C ASN A 446 -10.36 -23.12 -5.36
N THR A 447 -9.34 -23.72 -5.96
CA THR A 447 -9.13 -23.63 -7.40
C THR A 447 -10.26 -24.35 -8.14
N THR A 448 -10.90 -23.63 -9.04
CA THR A 448 -11.95 -24.15 -9.95
C THR A 448 -11.48 -24.21 -11.39
N GLY A 449 -10.39 -23.52 -11.72
CA GLY A 449 -9.72 -23.55 -13.02
C GLY A 449 -8.23 -23.33 -12.89
N THR A 450 -7.43 -24.19 -13.51
CA THR A 450 -5.96 -24.07 -13.53
C THR A 450 -5.44 -23.35 -14.77
N GLY A 451 -6.34 -22.93 -15.65
CA GLY A 451 -6.03 -22.19 -16.86
C GLY A 451 -5.85 -23.06 -18.11
N TYR A 452 -5.92 -22.40 -19.25
CA TYR A 452 -5.67 -22.98 -20.57
C TYR A 452 -4.94 -21.99 -21.47
N GLU A 453 -4.09 -22.50 -22.36
CA GLU A 453 -3.35 -21.72 -23.35
C GLU A 453 -4.33 -21.16 -24.40
N VAL A 454 -4.23 -19.87 -24.68
CA VAL A 454 -5.04 -19.17 -25.70
C VAL A 454 -4.20 -18.62 -26.84
N ALA A 455 -2.90 -18.50 -26.64
CA ALA A 455 -1.95 -18.09 -27.68
C ALA A 455 -0.55 -18.56 -27.34
N SER A 456 0.23 -18.83 -28.35
CA SER A 456 1.66 -19.15 -28.21
C SER A 456 2.47 -18.67 -29.40
N ALA A 457 3.79 -18.51 -29.18
CA ALA A 457 4.77 -18.23 -30.20
C ALA A 457 6.10 -18.94 -29.86
N PRO A 458 6.92 -19.29 -30.86
CA PRO A 458 8.26 -19.81 -30.61
C PRO A 458 9.13 -18.73 -29.94
N VAL A 459 10.02 -19.17 -29.06
CA VAL A 459 11.04 -18.32 -28.43
C VAL A 459 12.41 -18.80 -28.89
N PRO A 460 13.21 -17.94 -29.53
CA PRO A 460 14.60 -18.25 -29.83
C PRO A 460 15.42 -18.36 -28.54
N GLY A 461 16.60 -18.95 -28.62
CA GLY A 461 17.54 -18.94 -27.50
C GLY A 461 17.86 -17.51 -27.04
N GLY A 462 18.11 -17.35 -25.74
CA GLY A 462 18.38 -16.07 -25.11
C GLY A 462 17.23 -15.54 -24.26
N PRO A 463 17.38 -14.38 -23.61
CA PRO A 463 16.35 -13.82 -22.74
C PRO A 463 15.11 -13.38 -23.53
N VAL A 464 13.96 -13.46 -22.89
CA VAL A 464 12.69 -12.94 -23.41
C VAL A 464 12.19 -11.82 -22.49
N TRP A 465 11.56 -10.79 -23.08
CA TRP A 465 10.85 -9.76 -22.33
C TRP A 465 9.36 -10.07 -22.34
N LEU A 466 8.77 -10.12 -21.15
CA LEU A 466 7.36 -10.32 -20.94
C LEU A 466 6.76 -9.02 -20.41
N ARG A 467 5.61 -8.65 -20.92
CA ARG A 467 4.91 -7.42 -20.53
C ARG A 467 3.45 -7.69 -20.23
N ALA A 468 2.97 -7.14 -19.10
CA ALA A 468 1.57 -7.11 -18.73
C ALA A 468 1.16 -5.66 -18.47
N THR A 469 0.09 -5.19 -19.11
CA THR A 469 -0.52 -3.87 -18.85
C THR A 469 -1.90 -4.09 -18.25
N ALA A 470 -2.21 -3.34 -17.17
CA ALA A 470 -3.46 -3.45 -16.45
C ALA A 470 -4.09 -2.07 -16.24
N ASP A 471 -5.36 -1.94 -16.58
CA ASP A 471 -6.22 -0.82 -16.22
C ASP A 471 -7.08 -1.24 -15.03
N ILE A 472 -6.77 -0.68 -13.85
CA ILE A 472 -7.40 -1.06 -12.58
C ILE A 472 -8.46 -0.06 -12.11
N ARG A 473 -8.94 0.81 -12.98
CA ARG A 473 -10.06 1.70 -12.64
C ARG A 473 -11.33 0.88 -12.34
N PRO A 474 -12.13 1.29 -11.36
CA PRO A 474 -13.45 0.70 -11.16
C PRO A 474 -14.33 0.81 -12.41
N GLY A 475 -15.25 -0.13 -12.57
CA GLY A 475 -16.14 -0.20 -13.73
C GLY A 475 -15.68 -1.20 -14.78
N ALA A 476 -16.29 -1.14 -15.98
CA ALA A 476 -15.97 -2.00 -17.12
C ALA A 476 -15.63 -1.13 -18.35
N PRO A 477 -14.80 -1.60 -19.31
CA PRO A 477 -14.00 -2.82 -19.23
C PRO A 477 -12.83 -2.68 -18.24
N ARG A 478 -12.28 -3.80 -17.78
CA ARG A 478 -11.10 -3.85 -16.89
C ARG A 478 -10.01 -4.69 -17.57
N PRO A 479 -9.39 -4.14 -18.64
CA PRO A 479 -8.51 -4.95 -19.48
C PRO A 479 -7.15 -5.16 -18.83
N GLY A 480 -6.70 -6.42 -18.84
CA GLY A 480 -5.31 -6.82 -18.75
C GLY A 480 -4.83 -7.28 -20.12
N THR A 481 -3.68 -6.82 -20.60
CA THR A 481 -3.13 -7.22 -21.90
C THR A 481 -1.71 -7.72 -21.75
N PHE A 482 -1.32 -8.65 -22.63
CA PHE A 482 -0.01 -9.26 -22.59
C PHE A 482 0.72 -9.12 -23.92
N SER A 483 2.02 -8.94 -23.85
CA SER A 483 2.91 -8.88 -25.01
C SER A 483 4.30 -9.41 -24.65
N TYR A 484 5.05 -9.82 -25.64
CA TYR A 484 6.44 -10.29 -25.48
C TYR A 484 7.35 -9.61 -26.50
N SER A 485 8.65 -9.66 -26.21
CA SER A 485 9.69 -9.19 -27.11
C SER A 485 10.93 -10.09 -26.98
N THR A 486 11.70 -10.21 -28.07
CA THR A 486 13.00 -10.88 -28.10
C THR A 486 14.17 -9.91 -28.16
N ASP A 487 13.90 -8.62 -28.36
CA ASP A 487 14.89 -7.54 -28.44
C ASP A 487 14.76 -6.49 -27.32
N GLY A 488 13.68 -6.56 -26.52
CA GLY A 488 13.36 -5.63 -25.44
C GLY A 488 12.80 -4.27 -25.90
N THR A 489 12.64 -4.07 -27.21
CA THR A 489 12.17 -2.81 -27.80
C THR A 489 10.86 -2.97 -28.55
N THR A 490 10.74 -3.97 -29.39
CA THR A 490 9.56 -4.26 -30.20
C THR A 490 8.70 -5.32 -29.50
N PHE A 491 7.52 -4.93 -29.03
CA PHE A 491 6.62 -5.83 -28.34
C PHE A 491 5.47 -6.30 -29.22
N THR A 492 5.34 -7.61 -29.34
CA THR A 492 4.24 -8.28 -30.04
C THR A 492 3.18 -8.68 -29.04
N ARG A 493 1.93 -8.28 -29.27
CA ARG A 493 0.79 -8.72 -28.45
C ARG A 493 0.62 -10.23 -28.57
N LEU A 494 0.34 -10.87 -27.43
CA LEU A 494 0.06 -12.30 -27.37
C LEU A 494 -1.32 -12.54 -26.76
N GLY A 495 -2.22 -13.09 -27.55
CA GLY A 495 -3.58 -13.45 -27.15
C GLY A 495 -4.55 -12.28 -26.95
N PRO A 496 -5.78 -12.59 -26.51
CA PRO A 496 -6.84 -11.63 -26.27
C PRO A 496 -6.59 -10.79 -25.00
N ALA A 497 -7.39 -9.73 -24.80
CA ALA A 497 -7.42 -9.04 -23.52
C ALA A 497 -8.06 -9.93 -22.46
N PHE A 498 -7.47 -9.97 -21.28
CA PHE A 498 -8.02 -10.57 -20.08
C PHE A 498 -8.93 -9.56 -19.37
N SER A 499 -10.15 -9.93 -19.04
CA SER A 499 -11.05 -9.11 -18.23
C SER A 499 -10.82 -9.40 -16.75
N MET A 500 -10.27 -8.45 -16.01
CA MET A 500 -10.02 -8.60 -14.58
C MET A 500 -11.33 -8.66 -13.78
N GLY A 501 -11.39 -9.53 -12.78
CA GLY A 501 -12.48 -9.64 -11.82
C GLY A 501 -12.55 -8.45 -10.87
N ASN A 502 -13.74 -8.16 -10.34
CA ASN A 502 -13.94 -7.07 -9.37
C ASN A 502 -14.70 -7.51 -8.11
N ASP A 503 -14.71 -8.81 -7.81
CA ASP A 503 -15.38 -9.33 -6.62
C ASP A 503 -14.70 -8.80 -5.34
N TRP A 504 -15.40 -7.98 -4.57
CA TRP A 504 -14.89 -7.37 -3.35
C TRP A 504 -14.51 -8.40 -2.27
N ARG A 505 -15.10 -9.61 -2.31
CA ARG A 505 -14.88 -10.67 -1.31
C ARG A 505 -13.45 -11.19 -1.24
N PHE A 506 -12.64 -10.95 -2.29
CA PHE A 506 -11.20 -11.22 -2.22
C PHE A 506 -10.44 -10.18 -1.38
N PHE A 507 -11.05 -9.04 -1.08
CA PHE A 507 -10.55 -7.92 -0.26
C PHE A 507 -9.29 -7.21 -0.74
N MET A 508 -8.56 -7.78 -1.69
CA MET A 508 -7.30 -7.24 -2.22
C MET A 508 -7.41 -6.96 -3.72
N GLY A 509 -6.60 -6.03 -4.20
CA GLY A 509 -6.45 -5.74 -5.63
C GLY A 509 -5.60 -6.78 -6.36
N TYR A 510 -5.62 -6.68 -7.70
CA TYR A 510 -4.70 -7.44 -8.54
C TYR A 510 -3.25 -7.08 -8.24
N ARG A 511 -2.38 -8.07 -8.50
CA ARG A 511 -0.93 -7.89 -8.43
C ARG A 511 -0.27 -8.39 -9.71
N PHE A 512 0.82 -7.74 -10.10
CA PHE A 512 1.80 -8.34 -11.00
C PHE A 512 2.56 -9.41 -10.21
N ALA A 513 2.69 -10.61 -10.77
CA ALA A 513 3.30 -11.74 -10.08
C ALA A 513 4.33 -12.44 -10.96
N LEU A 514 5.56 -12.58 -10.44
CA LEU A 514 6.62 -13.39 -11.00
C LEU A 514 6.54 -14.79 -10.43
N PHE A 515 6.59 -15.80 -11.27
CA PHE A 515 6.47 -17.19 -10.83
C PHE A 515 7.41 -18.13 -11.60
N ASN A 516 7.76 -19.25 -10.97
CA ASN A 516 8.40 -20.39 -11.61
C ASN A 516 8.01 -21.68 -10.86
N HIS A 517 7.29 -22.57 -11.54
CA HIS A 517 6.90 -23.87 -10.99
C HIS A 517 7.11 -24.99 -12.00
N ALA A 518 7.18 -26.21 -11.53
CA ALA A 518 7.27 -27.41 -12.37
C ALA A 518 5.92 -28.13 -12.43
N THR A 519 5.62 -28.74 -13.58
CA THR A 519 4.46 -29.66 -13.71
C THR A 519 4.86 -31.13 -13.62
N GLN A 520 6.16 -31.43 -13.69
CA GLN A 520 6.69 -32.81 -13.70
C GLN A 520 7.67 -33.04 -12.54
N ALA A 521 8.82 -32.34 -12.51
CA ALA A 521 9.87 -32.54 -11.51
C ALA A 521 10.59 -31.22 -11.20
N LEU A 522 10.99 -31.06 -9.94
CA LEU A 522 11.80 -29.91 -9.51
C LEU A 522 13.20 -29.94 -10.14
N GLY A 523 13.84 -28.76 -10.18
CA GLY A 523 15.25 -28.61 -10.52
C GLY A 523 15.52 -27.62 -11.65
N GLY A 524 14.49 -27.07 -12.27
CA GLY A 524 14.64 -25.95 -13.19
C GLY A 524 14.69 -24.61 -12.48
N ALA A 525 15.16 -23.59 -13.20
CA ALA A 525 15.29 -22.23 -12.71
C ALA A 525 15.10 -21.21 -13.83
N VAL A 526 14.68 -20.02 -13.43
CA VAL A 526 14.71 -18.83 -14.29
C VAL A 526 15.40 -17.68 -13.55
N ARG A 527 15.89 -16.72 -14.32
CA ARG A 527 16.51 -15.50 -13.76
C ARG A 527 15.82 -14.27 -14.33
N VAL A 528 15.31 -13.43 -13.46
CA VAL A 528 14.77 -12.11 -13.79
C VAL A 528 15.90 -11.09 -13.61
N THR A 529 16.37 -10.51 -14.69
CA THR A 529 17.47 -9.54 -14.67
C THR A 529 16.98 -8.09 -14.58
N ARG A 530 15.71 -7.87 -14.92
CA ARG A 530 15.07 -6.56 -14.85
C ARG A 530 13.57 -6.71 -14.67
N PHE A 531 13.03 -5.96 -13.76
CA PHE A 531 11.61 -5.69 -13.62
C PHE A 531 11.39 -4.18 -13.71
N GLU A 532 10.45 -3.75 -14.51
CA GLU A 532 10.07 -2.34 -14.62
C GLU A 532 8.57 -2.18 -14.42
N LEU A 533 8.19 -1.31 -13.51
CA LEU A 533 6.81 -0.87 -13.33
C LEU A 533 6.71 0.60 -13.76
N SER A 534 5.98 0.85 -14.83
CA SER A 534 5.78 2.19 -15.38
C SER A 534 4.31 2.55 -15.49
N THR A 535 4.01 3.84 -15.38
CA THR A 535 2.72 4.45 -15.71
C THR A 535 2.83 5.18 -17.05
N PRO A 536 1.71 5.39 -17.76
CA PRO A 536 1.67 6.14 -19.02
C PRO A 536 2.21 7.54 -18.89
#